data_4f17e2008ec98020d45a66d697963e41
#
_entry.id   4f17e2008ec98020d45a66d697963e41
#
_cell.length_a   1.000
_cell.length_b   1.000
_cell.length_c   1.000
_cell.angle_alpha   90.00
_cell.angle_beta   90.00
_cell.angle_gamma   90.00
#
_symmetry.space_group_name_H-M   'P 1'
#
loop_
_entity.id
_entity.type
_entity.pdbx_description
1 polymer ?
#
loop_
_entity_poly.entity_id
_entity_poly.type
_entity_poly.pdbx_seq_one_letter_code
_entity_poly.pdbx_strand_id
1 'polypeptide(L)'
;DKIINTDPDEEFYIVRKETFGDLQTPESLEEKSNRYNYTPLFAEDIIVRIMDKLKKHYNKSFVEHRGTFMYQPGGRCGWHTNSNAPGMRIYLTWAEEDNKSYFKYFDNETNQIVTKYDKKGWHINKFIIPREGRLWHFVGSDTN
;
A
#
# COMPACT_ATOMS: atom_id res chain seq x y z
N ASP A 1 -2.46 -21.75 4.26
CA ASP A 1 -1.05 -21.54 3.87
C ASP A 1 -0.80 -21.46 2.35
N LYS A 2 -1.85 -21.66 1.52
CA LYS A 2 -1.71 -21.54 0.06
C LYS A 2 -1.45 -20.10 -0.42
N ILE A 3 -1.99 -19.10 0.27
CA ILE A 3 -1.87 -17.69 -0.13
C ILE A 3 -0.44 -17.16 0.07
N ILE A 4 0.28 -17.65 1.07
CA ILE A 4 1.56 -17.10 1.50
C ILE A 4 2.72 -17.33 0.51
N ASN A 5 2.63 -18.35 -0.33
CA ASN A 5 3.68 -18.74 -1.29
C ASN A 5 3.28 -18.54 -2.75
N THR A 6 2.15 -17.92 -3.00
CA THR A 6 1.61 -17.68 -4.34
C THR A 6 2.17 -16.39 -4.91
N ASP A 7 2.33 -16.31 -6.21
CA ASP A 7 2.63 -15.07 -6.93
C ASP A 7 1.57 -14.01 -6.57
N PRO A 8 1.95 -12.74 -6.31
CA PRO A 8 1.01 -11.70 -5.94
C PRO A 8 -0.16 -11.51 -6.91
N ASP A 9 0.05 -11.76 -8.19
CA ASP A 9 -1.00 -11.58 -9.20
C ASP A 9 -2.01 -12.74 -9.16
N GLU A 10 -1.56 -13.96 -8.89
CA GLU A 10 -2.45 -15.12 -8.65
C GLU A 10 -3.22 -14.94 -7.33
N GLU A 11 -2.53 -14.46 -6.29
CA GLU A 11 -3.12 -14.18 -4.98
C GLU A 11 -4.28 -13.18 -5.08
N PHE A 12 -4.18 -12.18 -5.95
CA PHE A 12 -5.23 -11.18 -6.16
C PHE A 12 -6.59 -11.82 -6.48
N TYR A 13 -6.63 -12.77 -7.39
CA TYR A 13 -7.89 -13.40 -7.81
C TYR A 13 -8.51 -14.25 -6.70
N ILE A 14 -7.70 -14.83 -5.83
CA ILE A 14 -8.16 -15.60 -4.67
C ILE A 14 -8.77 -14.64 -3.64
N VAL A 15 -8.05 -13.61 -3.25
CA VAL A 15 -8.49 -12.61 -2.27
C VAL A 15 -9.74 -11.90 -2.75
N ARG A 16 -9.78 -11.46 -4.01
CA ARG A 16 -10.93 -10.78 -4.60
C ARG A 16 -12.17 -11.65 -4.60
N LYS A 17 -12.03 -12.94 -4.87
CA LYS A 17 -13.16 -13.89 -4.87
C LYS A 17 -13.73 -14.10 -3.47
N GLU A 18 -12.86 -14.23 -2.46
CA GLU A 18 -13.26 -14.47 -1.08
C GLU A 18 -13.81 -13.22 -0.39
N THR A 19 -13.48 -12.04 -0.89
CA THR A 19 -13.94 -10.74 -0.35
C THR A 19 -15.05 -10.09 -1.19
N PHE A 20 -15.69 -10.84 -2.04
CA PHE A 20 -16.78 -10.33 -2.88
C PHE A 20 -17.93 -9.81 -2.00
N GLY A 21 -18.28 -8.54 -2.17
CA GLY A 21 -19.31 -7.86 -1.37
C GLY A 21 -18.77 -7.01 -0.21
N ASP A 22 -17.60 -7.31 0.34
CA ASP A 22 -17.02 -6.55 1.44
C ASP A 22 -16.30 -5.28 0.96
N LEU A 23 -16.35 -4.23 1.78
CA LEU A 23 -15.66 -2.97 1.48
C LEU A 23 -14.17 -3.02 1.80
N GLN A 24 -13.75 -3.99 2.58
CA GLN A 24 -12.39 -4.19 3.03
C GLN A 24 -12.04 -5.67 3.00
N THR A 25 -10.77 -5.99 2.80
CA THR A 25 -10.28 -7.36 2.92
C THR A 25 -10.48 -7.83 4.36
N PRO A 26 -11.07 -9.01 4.61
CA PRO A 26 -11.16 -9.57 5.95
C PRO A 26 -9.79 -9.68 6.61
N GLU A 27 -9.72 -9.34 7.90
CA GLU A 27 -8.47 -9.33 8.69
C GLU A 27 -7.72 -10.68 8.58
N SER A 28 -8.44 -11.80 8.58
CA SER A 28 -7.85 -13.13 8.45
C SER A 28 -7.14 -13.37 7.11
N LEU A 29 -7.58 -12.73 6.03
CA LEU A 29 -6.93 -12.81 4.72
C LEU A 29 -5.78 -11.81 4.62
N GLU A 30 -5.96 -10.63 5.18
CA GLU A 30 -4.92 -9.61 5.26
C GLU A 30 -3.72 -10.13 6.06
N GLU A 31 -3.93 -10.74 7.22
CA GLU A 31 -2.87 -11.37 8.01
C GLU A 31 -2.12 -12.46 7.25
N LYS A 32 -2.82 -13.28 6.45
CA LYS A 32 -2.20 -14.35 5.66
C LYS A 32 -1.38 -13.84 4.49
N SER A 33 -1.78 -12.71 3.91
CA SER A 33 -1.09 -12.13 2.76
C SER A 33 -0.01 -11.12 3.17
N ASN A 34 -0.08 -10.58 4.40
CA ASN A 34 0.89 -9.64 4.90
C ASN A 34 2.18 -10.32 5.37
N ARG A 35 3.31 -9.82 4.88
CA ARG A 35 4.64 -10.20 5.33
C ARG A 35 5.46 -8.95 5.55
N TYR A 36 5.36 -8.39 6.72
CA TYR A 36 6.24 -7.29 7.09
C TYR A 36 6.85 -7.55 8.45
N ASN A 37 8.15 -7.42 8.51
CA ASN A 37 8.82 -7.17 9.77
C ASN A 37 8.71 -5.68 10.03
N TYR A 38 7.77 -5.40 10.89
CA TYR A 38 7.35 -4.08 11.23
C TYR A 38 8.21 -3.55 12.38
N THR A 39 9.00 -2.55 12.09
CA THR A 39 9.55 -1.70 13.13
C THR A 39 8.93 -0.34 12.96
N PRO A 40 8.06 0.12 13.88
CA PRO A 40 7.58 1.47 13.84
C PRO A 40 8.77 2.41 14.00
N LEU A 41 9.13 3.11 12.95
CA LEU A 41 10.10 4.20 13.02
C LEU A 41 9.36 5.43 13.55
N PHE A 42 9.40 5.62 14.86
CA PHE A 42 8.83 6.81 15.49
C PHE A 42 9.87 7.93 15.52
N ALA A 43 9.76 8.81 14.55
CA ALA A 43 10.29 10.15 14.66
C ALA A 43 9.08 11.11 14.60
N GLU A 44 8.35 11.25 15.70
CA GLU A 44 7.10 12.03 15.77
C GLU A 44 7.28 13.45 15.25
N ASP A 45 8.38 14.11 15.59
CA ASP A 45 8.72 15.45 15.14
C ASP A 45 8.94 15.54 13.62
N ILE A 46 9.55 14.53 13.00
CA ILE A 46 9.73 14.46 11.55
C ILE A 46 8.37 14.24 10.88
N ILE A 47 7.54 13.34 11.41
CA ILE A 47 6.20 13.09 10.88
C ILE A 47 5.35 14.36 10.94
N VAL A 48 5.35 15.07 12.06
CA VAL A 48 4.62 16.34 12.21
C VAL A 48 5.08 17.37 11.16
N ARG A 49 6.39 17.55 10.97
CA ARG A 49 6.93 18.46 9.96
C ARG A 49 6.55 18.07 8.53
N ILE A 50 6.52 16.77 8.22
CA ILE A 50 6.07 16.27 6.91
C ILE A 50 4.59 16.58 6.72
N MET A 51 3.75 16.29 7.71
CA MET A 51 2.31 16.57 7.63
C MET A 51 2.02 18.06 7.43
N ASP A 52 2.72 18.95 8.14
CA ASP A 52 2.55 20.40 7.98
C ASP A 52 2.97 20.89 6.59
N LYS A 53 4.07 20.36 6.05
CA LYS A 53 4.46 20.64 4.66
C LYS A 53 3.42 20.14 3.65
N LEU A 54 2.86 18.94 3.86
CA LEU A 54 1.82 18.40 2.99
C LEU A 54 0.52 19.22 3.06
N LYS A 55 0.08 19.61 4.26
CA LYS A 55 -1.07 20.52 4.44
C LYS A 55 -0.89 21.79 3.63
N LYS A 56 0.27 22.44 3.79
CA LYS A 56 0.58 23.67 3.07
C LYS A 56 0.64 23.48 1.55
N HIS A 57 1.35 22.44 1.10
CA HIS A 57 1.55 22.17 -0.32
C HIS A 57 0.24 21.87 -1.05
N TYR A 58 -0.64 21.07 -0.44
CA TYR A 58 -1.93 20.68 -1.03
C TYR A 58 -3.10 21.57 -0.62
N ASN A 59 -2.85 22.63 0.13
CA ASN A 59 -3.88 23.53 0.67
C ASN A 59 -5.01 22.74 1.37
N LYS A 60 -4.62 21.87 2.29
CA LYS A 60 -5.56 21.02 3.05
C LYS A 60 -5.53 21.38 4.53
N SER A 61 -6.73 21.45 5.12
CA SER A 61 -6.86 21.67 6.57
C SER A 61 -6.50 20.44 7.39
N PHE A 62 -6.61 19.25 6.80
CA PHE A 62 -6.39 17.99 7.48
C PHE A 62 -5.49 17.05 6.68
N VAL A 63 -4.49 16.49 7.34
CA VAL A 63 -3.65 15.39 6.87
C VAL A 63 -3.46 14.46 8.06
N GLU A 64 -3.67 13.18 7.87
CA GLU A 64 -3.51 12.15 8.88
C GLU A 64 -2.34 11.22 8.54
N HIS A 65 -1.49 10.95 9.51
CA HIS A 65 -0.46 9.93 9.41
C HIS A 65 -1.09 8.56 9.69
N ARG A 66 -1.01 7.63 8.73
CA ARG A 66 -1.61 6.30 8.81
C ARG A 66 -0.63 5.20 9.19
N GLY A 67 0.65 5.50 9.21
CA GLY A 67 1.70 4.57 9.63
C GLY A 67 3.01 4.79 8.89
N THR A 68 4.07 4.28 9.47
CA THR A 68 5.40 4.18 8.87
C THR A 68 5.82 2.72 8.94
N PHE A 69 6.17 2.15 7.81
CA PHE A 69 6.45 0.74 7.68
C PHE A 69 7.83 0.54 7.06
N MET A 70 8.56 -0.44 7.55
CA MET A 70 9.78 -0.93 6.93
C MET A 70 9.52 -2.35 6.42
N TYR A 71 9.78 -2.56 5.14
CA TYR A 71 9.68 -3.86 4.51
C TYR A 71 11.07 -4.43 4.32
N GLN A 72 11.31 -5.61 4.87
CA GLN A 72 12.51 -6.40 4.58
C GLN A 72 12.34 -7.15 3.26
N PRO A 73 13.40 -7.74 2.71
CA PRO A 73 13.30 -8.58 1.52
C PRO A 73 12.21 -9.64 1.64
N GLY A 74 11.29 -9.67 0.65
CA GLY A 74 10.09 -10.51 0.67
C GLY A 74 8.95 -9.98 1.56
N GLY A 75 9.13 -8.81 2.19
CA GLY A 75 8.08 -8.15 2.96
C GLY A 75 7.00 -7.56 2.07
N ARG A 76 5.75 -7.62 2.54
CA ARG A 76 4.61 -7.10 1.78
C ARG A 76 3.43 -6.72 2.65
N CYS A 77 2.66 -5.75 2.18
CA CYS A 77 1.27 -5.55 2.55
C CYS A 77 0.41 -6.10 1.42
N GLY A 78 -0.31 -7.19 1.69
CA GLY A 78 -1.08 -7.94 0.69
C GLY A 78 -2.23 -7.15 0.09
N TRP A 79 -2.98 -7.77 -0.80
CA TRP A 79 -4.09 -7.13 -1.49
C TRP A 79 -5.19 -6.66 -0.55
N HIS A 80 -5.46 -5.35 -0.57
CA HIS A 80 -6.46 -4.70 0.25
C HIS A 80 -7.04 -3.46 -0.45
N THR A 81 -8.09 -2.87 0.10
CA THR A 81 -8.79 -1.75 -0.56
C THR A 81 -8.77 -0.45 0.23
N ASN A 82 -8.69 -0.51 1.57
CA ASN A 82 -8.85 0.66 2.45
C ASN A 82 -10.14 1.47 2.20
N SER A 83 -11.18 0.83 1.67
CA SER A 83 -12.43 1.51 1.27
C SER A 83 -13.21 2.11 2.46
N ASN A 84 -12.91 1.68 3.69
CA ASN A 84 -13.41 2.26 4.93
C ASN A 84 -12.86 3.67 5.23
N ALA A 85 -11.81 4.09 4.52
CA ALA A 85 -11.17 5.39 4.70
C ALA A 85 -10.85 6.04 3.35
N PRO A 86 -11.89 6.47 2.59
CA PRO A 86 -11.70 7.08 1.27
C PRO A 86 -10.96 8.40 1.36
N GLY A 87 -10.27 8.75 0.27
CA GLY A 87 -9.53 9.99 0.16
C GLY A 87 -8.18 9.84 -0.54
N MET A 88 -7.49 10.96 -0.67
CA MET A 88 -6.15 10.96 -1.26
C MET A 88 -5.15 10.29 -0.34
N ARG A 89 -4.33 9.40 -0.89
CA ARG A 89 -3.19 8.79 -0.23
C ARG A 89 -1.89 9.33 -0.82
N ILE A 90 -0.94 9.57 0.06
CA ILE A 90 0.43 9.94 -0.30
C ILE A 90 1.35 8.95 0.40
N TYR A 91 2.04 8.16 -0.38
CA TYR A 91 3.10 7.29 0.10
C TYR A 91 4.45 7.96 -0.15
N LEU A 92 5.19 8.20 0.93
CA LEU A 92 6.60 8.57 0.88
C LEU A 92 7.38 7.27 1.06
N THR A 93 8.04 6.82 0.01
CA THR A 93 8.79 5.56 0.02
C THR A 93 10.27 5.82 -0.18
N TRP A 94 11.09 5.05 0.50
CA TRP A 94 12.53 4.94 0.25
C TRP A 94 12.81 3.54 -0.24
N ALA A 95 13.55 3.42 -1.34
CA ALA A 95 14.03 2.14 -1.86
C ALA A 95 15.56 2.13 -1.89
N GLU A 96 16.17 1.05 -1.40
CA GLU A 96 17.63 0.88 -1.38
C GLU A 96 18.18 0.58 -2.78
N GLU A 97 17.39 -0.13 -3.60
CA GLU A 97 17.78 -0.57 -4.93
C GLU A 97 16.69 -0.26 -5.98
N ASP A 98 17.11 -0.15 -7.24
CA ASP A 98 16.21 0.03 -8.37
C ASP A 98 15.33 -1.21 -8.59
N ASN A 99 14.01 -0.99 -8.75
CA ASN A 99 13.03 -1.99 -9.16
C ASN A 99 12.90 -3.20 -8.21
N LYS A 100 13.27 -3.03 -6.95
CA LYS A 100 13.17 -4.05 -5.91
C LYS A 100 12.00 -3.82 -4.95
N SER A 101 11.49 -2.61 -4.85
CA SER A 101 10.21 -2.33 -4.21
C SER A 101 9.18 -1.90 -5.25
N TYR A 102 7.92 -2.17 -4.96
CA TYR A 102 6.86 -1.98 -5.95
C TYR A 102 5.49 -1.79 -5.31
N PHE A 103 4.65 -1.08 -6.03
CA PHE A 103 3.23 -0.91 -5.76
C PHE A 103 2.43 -1.55 -6.89
N LYS A 104 1.50 -2.43 -6.56
CA LYS A 104 0.57 -3.01 -7.52
C LYS A 104 -0.83 -2.48 -7.26
N TYR A 105 -1.61 -2.35 -8.32
CA TYR A 105 -3.04 -2.07 -8.22
C TYR A 105 -3.81 -2.76 -9.34
N PHE A 106 -5.07 -3.06 -9.06
CA PHE A 106 -5.98 -3.56 -10.09
C PHE A 106 -6.65 -2.38 -10.77
N ASP A 107 -6.44 -2.27 -12.06
CA ASP A 107 -7.07 -1.27 -12.90
C ASP A 107 -8.45 -1.78 -13.36
N ASN A 108 -9.51 -1.16 -12.85
CA ASN A 108 -10.88 -1.55 -13.15
C ASN A 108 -11.29 -1.22 -14.60
N GLU A 109 -10.60 -0.32 -15.28
CA GLU A 109 -10.90 0.05 -16.67
C GLU A 109 -10.36 -1.00 -17.63
N THR A 110 -9.12 -1.41 -17.42
CA THR A 110 -8.44 -2.40 -18.27
C THR A 110 -8.63 -3.84 -17.79
N ASN A 111 -9.14 -4.05 -16.56
CA ASN A 111 -9.22 -5.33 -15.87
C ASN A 111 -7.85 -6.03 -15.74
N GLN A 112 -6.79 -5.27 -15.53
CA GLN A 112 -5.43 -5.77 -15.41
C GLN A 112 -4.77 -5.33 -14.11
N ILE A 113 -3.82 -6.13 -13.65
CA ILE A 113 -2.93 -5.75 -12.56
C ILE A 113 -1.78 -4.90 -13.15
N VAL A 114 -1.61 -3.71 -12.61
CA VAL A 114 -0.53 -2.79 -12.96
C VAL A 114 0.50 -2.79 -11.85
N THR A 115 1.78 -2.95 -12.21
CA THR A 115 2.90 -2.87 -11.26
C THR A 115 3.73 -1.62 -11.55
N LYS A 116 3.96 -0.83 -10.51
CA LYS A 116 4.88 0.31 -10.53
C LYS A 116 6.07 -0.01 -9.64
N TYR A 117 7.24 -0.03 -10.23
CA TYR A 117 8.49 -0.25 -9.51
C TYR A 117 9.09 1.06 -9.05
N ASP A 118 9.60 1.07 -7.83
CA ASP A 118 10.34 2.20 -7.28
C ASP A 118 11.78 2.20 -7.81
N LYS A 119 12.34 3.39 -7.98
CA LYS A 119 13.77 3.59 -8.19
C LYS A 119 14.47 3.73 -6.85
N LYS A 120 15.79 3.56 -6.84
CA LYS A 120 16.60 3.84 -5.65
C LYS A 120 16.36 5.26 -5.14
N GLY A 121 16.22 5.41 -3.81
CA GLY A 121 16.02 6.70 -3.16
C GLY A 121 14.57 7.00 -2.79
N TRP A 122 14.26 8.28 -2.59
CA TRP A 122 12.94 8.73 -2.18
C TRP A 122 11.97 8.89 -3.33
N HIS A 123 10.74 8.41 -3.12
CA HIS A 123 9.62 8.52 -4.05
C HIS A 123 8.36 9.03 -3.36
N ILE A 124 7.52 9.69 -4.14
CA ILE A 124 6.18 10.12 -3.74
C ILE A 124 5.18 9.46 -4.69
N ASN A 125 4.39 8.54 -4.16
CA ASN A 125 3.28 7.94 -4.87
C ASN A 125 1.97 8.53 -4.37
N LYS A 126 1.10 8.97 -5.28
CA LYS A 126 -0.22 9.52 -4.97
C LYS A 126 -1.29 8.73 -5.67
N PHE A 127 -2.35 8.42 -4.94
CA PHE A 127 -3.54 7.80 -5.48
C PHE A 127 -4.78 8.16 -4.65
N ILE A 128 -5.94 7.85 -5.17
CA ILE A 128 -7.20 8.15 -4.51
C ILE A 128 -7.90 6.83 -4.20
N ILE A 129 -8.23 6.63 -2.92
CA ILE A 129 -9.18 5.61 -2.52
C ILE A 129 -10.57 6.19 -2.80
N PRO A 130 -11.35 5.59 -3.72
CA PRO A 130 -12.64 6.13 -4.10
C PRO A 130 -13.67 5.99 -2.97
N ARG A 131 -14.67 6.86 -2.97
CA ARG A 131 -15.83 6.74 -2.06
C ARG A 131 -16.76 5.60 -2.46
N GLU A 132 -16.86 5.38 -3.77
CA GLU A 132 -17.65 4.31 -4.37
C GLU A 132 -16.73 3.42 -5.21
N GLY A 133 -16.97 2.13 -5.16
CA GLY A 133 -16.08 1.17 -5.79
C GLY A 133 -14.85 0.83 -4.93
N ARG A 134 -13.88 0.18 -5.54
CA ARG A 134 -12.70 -0.33 -4.84
C ARG A 134 -11.44 -0.07 -5.67
N LEU A 135 -10.40 0.38 -4.99
CA LEU A 135 -9.04 0.34 -5.51
C LEU A 135 -8.27 -0.76 -4.78
N TRP A 136 -8.24 -1.94 -5.38
CA TRP A 136 -7.39 -3.01 -4.90
C TRP A 136 -5.92 -2.66 -5.12
N HIS A 137 -5.13 -2.74 -4.07
CA HIS A 137 -3.70 -2.44 -4.14
C HIS A 137 -2.87 -3.31 -3.20
N PHE A 138 -1.59 -3.33 -3.46
CA PHE A 138 -0.59 -4.18 -2.83
C PHE A 138 0.75 -3.44 -2.79
N VAL A 139 1.52 -3.65 -1.74
CA VAL A 139 2.89 -3.14 -1.61
C VAL A 139 3.82 -4.30 -1.34
N GLY A 140 4.96 -4.34 -1.99
CA GLY A 140 5.96 -5.36 -1.76
C GLY A 140 7.38 -4.84 -1.91
N SER A 141 8.33 -5.55 -1.28
CA SER A 141 9.75 -5.25 -1.39
C SER A 141 10.58 -6.52 -1.42
N ASP A 142 11.51 -6.57 -2.38
CA ASP A 142 12.54 -7.60 -2.49
C ASP A 142 13.89 -7.11 -1.95
N THR A 143 13.93 -5.89 -1.39
CA THR A 143 15.09 -5.26 -0.74
C THR A 143 14.67 -4.48 0.50
N ASN A 144 15.64 -4.00 1.26
CA ASN A 144 15.42 -3.14 2.43
C ASN A 144 14.94 -1.73 2.05
#